data_5f324c001d4b8e419100078717f36b80
#
_entry.id   5f324c001d4b8e419100078717f36b80
#
_cell.length_a   1.000
_cell.length_b   1.000
_cell.length_c   1.000
_cell.angle_alpha   90.00
_cell.angle_beta   90.00
_cell.angle_gamma   90.00
#
_symmetry.space_group_name_H-M   'P 1'
#
loop_
_entity.id
_entity.type
_entity.pdbx_description
1 polymer ?
#
loop_
_entity_poly.entity_id
_entity_poly.type
_entity_poly.pdbx_seq_one_letter_code
_entity_poly.pdbx_strand_id
1 'polypeptide(L)'
;MDQSLALAAFESLSSGLRLDAFRLLVKAGPQGLVAGEIGSALAVPPNKLSFHLKALTHAQLVSVVQEGRYQRYRANMPLMQDLIAYLTAECCSGHPEQCPETCQTAACAPLPNQGVSP
;
A
#
# COMPACT_ATOMS: atom_id res chain seq x y z
N MET A 1 -7.07 -5.15 10.19
CA MET A 1 -5.65 -4.72 10.30
C MET A 1 -5.34 -4.35 11.72
N ASP A 2 -4.19 -4.72 12.22
CA ASP A 2 -3.83 -4.34 13.56
C ASP A 2 -2.81 -3.20 13.55
N GLN A 3 -2.54 -2.67 14.70
CA GLN A 3 -1.65 -1.50 14.81
C GLN A 3 -0.22 -1.83 14.38
N SER A 4 0.28 -3.03 14.71
CA SER A 4 1.63 -3.41 14.30
C SER A 4 1.80 -3.41 12.80
N LEU A 5 0.83 -3.96 12.08
CA LEU A 5 0.90 -4.02 10.65
C LEU A 5 0.79 -2.61 10.05
N ALA A 6 -0.06 -1.78 10.63
CA ALA A 6 -0.19 -0.40 10.16
C ALA A 6 1.12 0.36 10.36
N LEU A 7 1.75 0.19 11.52
CA LEU A 7 2.99 0.89 11.79
C LEU A 7 4.11 0.44 10.87
N ALA A 8 4.18 -0.87 10.57
CA ALA A 8 5.18 -1.37 9.64
C ALA A 8 5.00 -0.75 8.25
N ALA A 9 3.76 -0.59 7.82
CA ALA A 9 3.48 0.03 6.53
C ALA A 9 3.92 1.50 6.51
N PHE A 10 3.60 2.25 7.56
CA PHE A 10 4.01 3.65 7.62
C PHE A 10 5.53 3.78 7.66
N GLU A 11 6.18 2.95 8.45
CA GLU A 11 7.62 3.01 8.56
C GLU A 11 8.27 2.74 7.21
N SER A 12 7.77 1.74 6.51
CA SER A 12 8.31 1.40 5.20
C SER A 12 8.10 2.53 4.20
N LEU A 13 6.98 3.24 4.28
CA LEU A 13 6.69 4.32 3.34
C LEU A 13 7.33 5.64 3.73
N SER A 14 8.04 5.71 4.84
CA SER A 14 8.65 6.96 5.27
C SER A 14 9.99 7.25 4.61
N SER A 15 10.27 6.60 3.49
CA SER A 15 11.44 6.87 2.66
C SER A 15 10.95 7.37 1.32
N GLY A 16 11.54 8.45 0.81
CA GLY A 16 11.12 9.01 -0.47
C GLY A 16 11.21 8.00 -1.59
N LEU A 17 12.29 7.23 -1.63
CA LEU A 17 12.45 6.23 -2.67
C LEU A 17 11.41 5.13 -2.57
N ARG A 18 11.13 4.65 -1.35
CA ARG A 18 10.13 3.59 -1.18
C ARG A 18 8.74 4.09 -1.51
N LEU A 19 8.43 5.33 -1.14
CA LEU A 19 7.14 5.90 -1.48
C LEU A 19 6.99 6.03 -2.99
N ASP A 20 8.04 6.50 -3.67
CA ASP A 20 8.00 6.62 -5.12
C ASP A 20 7.83 5.25 -5.79
N ALA A 21 8.54 4.23 -5.29
CA ALA A 21 8.42 2.89 -5.84
C ALA A 21 7.00 2.34 -5.65
N PHE A 22 6.44 2.53 -4.48
CA PHE A 22 5.08 2.05 -4.23
C PHE A 22 4.09 2.76 -5.14
N ARG A 23 4.18 4.07 -5.28
CA ARG A 23 3.27 4.81 -6.15
C ARG A 23 3.41 4.41 -7.61
N LEU A 24 4.64 4.12 -8.04
CA LEU A 24 4.88 3.64 -9.39
C LEU A 24 4.16 2.32 -9.62
N LEU A 25 4.20 1.42 -8.65
CA LEU A 25 3.51 0.14 -8.76
C LEU A 25 2.01 0.29 -8.72
N VAL A 26 1.50 1.24 -7.97
CA VAL A 26 0.06 1.52 -7.98
C VAL A 26 -0.37 1.95 -9.38
N LYS A 27 0.42 2.82 -10.01
CA LYS A 27 0.11 3.27 -11.36
C LYS A 27 0.21 2.15 -12.39
N ALA A 28 1.11 1.20 -12.16
CA ALA A 28 1.29 0.08 -13.09
C ALA A 28 0.10 -0.87 -13.07
N GLY A 29 -0.64 -0.88 -11.97
CA GLY A 29 -1.84 -1.70 -11.90
C GLY A 29 -1.55 -3.19 -11.75
N PRO A 30 -2.49 -4.05 -12.14
CA PRO A 30 -2.35 -5.49 -11.91
C PRO A 30 -1.16 -6.13 -12.61
N GLN A 31 -0.65 -5.50 -13.64
CA GLN A 31 0.50 -6.07 -14.34
C GLN A 31 1.77 -5.93 -13.53
N GLY A 32 1.85 -4.95 -12.68
CA GLY A 32 3.06 -4.69 -11.92
C GLY A 32 4.24 -4.35 -12.81
N LEU A 33 5.43 -4.40 -12.23
CA LEU A 33 6.67 -4.13 -12.95
C LEU A 33 7.75 -5.08 -12.44
N VAL A 34 8.68 -5.45 -13.33
CA VAL A 34 9.84 -6.20 -12.87
C VAL A 34 10.87 -5.22 -12.30
N ALA A 35 11.78 -5.75 -11.48
CA ALA A 35 12.73 -4.90 -10.75
C ALA A 35 13.52 -3.98 -11.67
N GLY A 36 13.94 -4.47 -12.82
CA GLY A 36 14.70 -3.64 -13.76
C GLY A 36 13.90 -2.44 -14.26
N GLU A 37 12.61 -2.64 -14.48
CA GLU A 37 11.76 -1.53 -14.93
C GLU A 37 11.59 -0.48 -13.83
N ILE A 38 11.47 -0.92 -12.59
CA ILE A 38 11.36 0.01 -11.46
C ILE A 38 12.66 0.80 -11.34
N GLY A 39 13.80 0.11 -11.43
CA GLY A 39 15.10 0.77 -11.32
C GLY A 39 15.31 1.80 -12.40
N SER A 40 14.91 1.48 -13.62
CA SER A 40 15.05 2.42 -14.73
C SER A 40 14.16 3.63 -14.53
N ALA A 41 12.92 3.41 -14.11
CA ALA A 41 11.97 4.51 -13.92
C ALA A 41 12.40 5.45 -12.81
N LEU A 42 13.02 4.92 -11.76
CA LEU A 42 13.43 5.72 -10.61
C LEU A 42 14.89 6.13 -10.66
N ALA A 43 15.62 5.68 -11.67
CA ALA A 43 17.05 5.97 -11.83
C ALA A 43 17.84 5.53 -10.59
N VAL A 44 17.60 4.30 -10.15
CA VAL A 44 18.22 3.76 -8.93
C VAL A 44 19.02 2.52 -9.28
N PRO A 45 20.25 2.37 -8.77
CA PRO A 45 21.05 1.17 -9.04
C PRO A 45 20.38 -0.08 -8.48
N PRO A 46 20.60 -1.24 -9.11
CA PRO A 46 19.90 -2.47 -8.71
C PRO A 46 20.09 -2.87 -7.27
N ASN A 47 21.29 -2.76 -6.73
CA ASN A 47 21.52 -3.20 -5.35
C ASN A 47 20.83 -2.30 -4.35
N LYS A 48 20.78 -1.00 -4.60
CA LYS A 48 20.07 -0.07 -3.74
C LYS A 48 18.58 -0.32 -3.82
N LEU A 49 18.08 -0.51 -5.05
CA LEU A 49 16.67 -0.77 -5.25
C LEU A 49 16.26 -2.07 -4.58
N SER A 50 17.08 -3.11 -4.68
CA SER A 50 16.78 -4.41 -4.08
C SER A 50 16.56 -4.29 -2.57
N PHE A 51 17.39 -3.48 -1.91
CA PHE A 51 17.26 -3.25 -0.48
C PHE A 51 15.88 -2.63 -0.16
N HIS A 52 15.47 -1.64 -0.95
CA HIS A 52 14.20 -0.96 -0.69
C HIS A 52 13.00 -1.82 -1.07
N LEU A 53 13.10 -2.61 -2.13
CA LEU A 53 12.02 -3.52 -2.50
C LEU A 53 11.84 -4.61 -1.46
N LYS A 54 12.92 -5.06 -0.83
CA LYS A 54 12.81 -6.01 0.25
C LYS A 54 12.06 -5.41 1.43
N ALA A 55 12.33 -4.16 1.76
CA ALA A 55 11.64 -3.50 2.86
C ALA A 55 10.14 -3.38 2.58
N LEU A 56 9.79 -3.03 1.34
CA LEU A 56 8.38 -2.95 0.97
C LEU A 56 7.69 -4.31 1.02
N THR A 57 8.39 -5.35 0.59
CA THR A 57 7.84 -6.70 0.61
C THR A 57 7.66 -7.18 2.05
N HIS A 58 8.61 -6.87 2.90
CA HIS A 58 8.55 -7.28 4.30
C HIS A 58 7.38 -6.61 5.03
N ALA A 59 7.06 -5.39 4.67
CA ALA A 59 5.92 -4.68 5.22
C ALA A 59 4.60 -5.07 4.54
N GLN A 60 4.67 -5.99 3.58
CA GLN A 60 3.52 -6.49 2.82
C GLN A 60 2.86 -5.43 1.94
N LEU A 61 3.55 -4.33 1.69
CA LEU A 61 3.01 -3.28 0.82
C LEU A 61 3.06 -3.66 -0.64
N VAL A 62 3.97 -4.56 -1.00
CA VAL A 62 4.04 -5.09 -2.36
C VAL A 62 4.16 -6.59 -2.29
N SER A 63 3.73 -7.26 -3.34
CA SER A 63 3.95 -8.69 -3.50
C SER A 63 4.97 -8.91 -4.59
N VAL A 64 5.67 -10.04 -4.53
CA VAL A 64 6.68 -10.36 -5.53
C VAL A 64 6.46 -11.78 -6.02
N VAL A 65 6.58 -11.97 -7.32
CA VAL A 65 6.45 -13.30 -7.95
C VAL A 65 7.64 -13.51 -8.84
N GLN A 66 8.27 -14.65 -8.72
CA GLN A 66 9.40 -15.00 -9.56
C GLN A 66 8.89 -15.44 -10.93
N GLU A 67 9.39 -14.81 -11.99
CA GLU A 67 9.02 -15.15 -13.35
C GLU A 67 10.32 -15.43 -14.12
N GLY A 68 10.76 -16.66 -14.12
CA GLY A 68 12.02 -17.01 -14.73
C GLY A 68 13.17 -16.33 -14.03
N ARG A 69 13.87 -15.46 -14.74
CA ARG A 69 15.01 -14.72 -14.17
C ARG A 69 14.57 -13.41 -13.51
N TYR A 70 13.31 -13.05 -13.63
CA TYR A 70 12.85 -11.75 -13.18
C TYR A 70 11.94 -11.88 -11.99
N GLN A 71 11.92 -10.84 -11.18
CA GLN A 71 10.96 -10.76 -10.07
C GLN A 71 9.99 -9.65 -10.40
N ARG A 72 8.71 -9.99 -10.44
CA ARG A 72 7.66 -9.04 -10.76
C ARG A 72 7.01 -8.59 -9.47
N TYR A 73 6.94 -7.28 -9.29
CA TYR A 73 6.39 -6.66 -8.10
C TYR A 73 5.04 -6.03 -8.41
N ARG A 74 4.12 -6.12 -7.48
CA ARG A 74 2.80 -5.51 -7.61
C ARG A 74 2.46 -4.84 -6.30
N ALA A 75 1.78 -3.69 -6.37
CA ALA A 75 1.28 -3.04 -5.16
C ALA A 75 0.20 -3.92 -4.53
N ASN A 76 0.25 -4.05 -3.22
CA ASN A 76 -0.75 -4.81 -2.49
C ASN A 76 -1.91 -3.87 -2.17
N MET A 77 -2.82 -3.69 -3.12
CA MET A 77 -3.92 -2.76 -2.95
C MET A 77 -4.88 -3.16 -1.84
N PRO A 78 -5.19 -4.46 -1.65
CA PRO A 78 -6.03 -4.81 -0.51
C PRO A 78 -5.46 -4.36 0.82
N LEU A 79 -4.16 -4.48 1.02
CA LEU A 79 -3.54 -4.00 2.25
C LEU A 79 -3.68 -2.49 2.37
N MET A 80 -3.47 -1.77 1.28
CA MET A 80 -3.56 -0.32 1.30
C MET A 80 -5.00 0.11 1.60
N GLN A 81 -5.97 -0.57 1.04
CA GLN A 81 -7.37 -0.27 1.33
C GLN A 81 -7.70 -0.56 2.79
N ASP A 82 -7.16 -1.64 3.35
CA ASP A 82 -7.34 -1.95 4.75
C ASP A 82 -6.69 -0.88 5.64
N LEU A 83 -5.54 -0.38 5.23
CA LEU A 83 -4.87 0.67 5.99
C LEU A 83 -5.70 1.95 6.02
N ILE A 84 -6.24 2.34 4.87
CA ILE A 84 -7.08 3.53 4.80
C ILE A 84 -8.33 3.32 5.65
N ALA A 85 -8.94 2.16 5.57
CA ALA A 85 -10.12 1.86 6.36
C ALA A 85 -9.82 1.88 7.86
N TYR A 86 -8.66 1.36 8.23
CA TYR A 86 -8.23 1.34 9.62
C TYR A 86 -8.07 2.77 10.16
N LEU A 87 -7.44 3.64 9.37
CA LEU A 87 -7.19 5.01 9.79
C LEU A 87 -8.46 5.84 9.87
N THR A 88 -9.44 5.52 9.04
CA THR A 88 -10.65 6.30 8.96
C THR A 88 -11.85 5.60 9.58
N ALA A 89 -11.61 4.49 10.26
CA ALA A 89 -12.71 3.76 10.91
C ALA A 89 -13.44 4.68 11.87
N GLU A 90 -14.75 4.64 11.76
CA GLU A 90 -15.62 5.46 12.61
C GLU A 90 -15.38 6.95 12.47
N CYS A 91 -14.89 7.41 11.33
CA CYS A 91 -14.84 8.84 11.12
C CYS A 91 -16.26 9.37 11.23
N CYS A 92 -16.42 10.56 11.70
CA CYS A 92 -17.73 11.16 11.98
C CYS A 92 -18.53 10.30 12.95
N SER A 93 -17.88 9.58 13.83
CA SER A 93 -18.49 8.73 14.83
C SER A 93 -19.42 7.69 14.23
N GLY A 94 -19.08 7.21 13.04
CA GLY A 94 -19.90 6.20 12.38
C GLY A 94 -21.14 6.74 11.71
N HIS A 95 -21.26 8.06 11.56
CA HIS A 95 -22.43 8.69 10.96
C HIS A 95 -22.05 9.27 9.59
N PRO A 96 -22.27 8.55 8.51
CA PRO A 96 -21.87 9.03 7.18
C PRO A 96 -22.50 10.37 6.82
N GLU A 97 -23.68 10.65 7.34
CA GLU A 97 -24.36 11.89 7.04
C GLU A 97 -23.62 13.10 7.62
N GLN A 98 -22.70 12.89 8.54
CA GLN A 98 -21.94 13.98 9.13
C GLN A 98 -20.61 14.20 8.43
N CYS A 99 -20.29 13.39 7.45
CA CYS A 99 -19.04 13.56 6.75
C CYS A 99 -19.10 14.75 5.82
N PRO A 100 -17.99 15.47 5.66
CA PRO A 100 -17.93 16.52 4.63
C PRO A 100 -18.12 15.89 3.25
N GLU A 101 -18.54 16.72 2.32
CA GLU A 101 -18.78 16.21 0.97
C GLU A 101 -17.53 15.58 0.38
N THR A 102 -16.36 16.02 0.77
CA THR A 102 -15.13 15.45 0.26
C THR A 102 -14.85 14.08 0.80
N CYS A 103 -15.62 13.60 1.76
CA CYS A 103 -15.42 12.32 2.37
C CYS A 103 -16.47 11.31 1.93
N GLN A 104 -16.76 11.29 0.68
CA GLN A 104 -17.83 10.43 0.18
C GLN A 104 -17.20 9.14 -0.34
N THR A 105 -16.62 8.38 0.53
CA THR A 105 -15.99 7.13 0.14
C THR A 105 -16.47 6.03 1.05
N ALA A 106 -16.14 4.81 0.71
CA ALA A 106 -16.48 3.67 1.54
C ALA A 106 -15.86 3.79 2.93
N ALA A 107 -14.79 4.54 3.07
CA ALA A 107 -14.16 4.70 4.37
C ALA A 107 -15.04 5.48 5.34
N CYS A 108 -15.95 6.28 4.84
CA CYS A 108 -16.85 7.04 5.71
C CYS A 108 -18.08 6.26 6.12
N ALA A 109 -18.33 5.14 5.48
CA ALA A 109 -19.47 4.32 5.82
C ALA A 109 -19.09 3.32 6.90
N PRO A 110 -20.01 2.89 7.72
CA PRO A 110 -19.73 1.81 8.65
C PRO A 110 -19.33 0.58 7.87
N LEU A 111 -18.29 -0.09 8.32
CA LEU A 111 -17.82 -1.23 7.60
C LEU A 111 -18.66 -2.43 7.93
N PRO A 112 -19.36 -2.99 7.01
CA PRO A 112 -20.34 -3.99 7.28
C PRO A 112 -19.78 -5.18 7.96
N ASN A 113 -18.85 -5.69 7.65
CA ASN A 113 -18.44 -6.82 8.24
C ASN A 113 -17.43 -6.67 9.12
N GLN A 114 -17.17 -5.62 9.45
CA GLN A 114 -16.15 -5.41 10.15
C GLN A 114 -16.51 -5.57 11.27
N GLY A 115 -17.49 -5.64 11.35
CA GLY A 115 -17.89 -6.00 12.48
C GLY A 115 -16.82 -6.21 13.32
N VAL A 116 -16.31 -6.29 12.95
CA VAL A 116 -15.34 -6.59 13.48
C VAL A 116 -14.82 -5.72 14.27
N SER A 117 -14.94 -5.14 14.32
CA SER A 117 -14.49 -4.53 14.88
C SER A 117 -14.48 -4.24 15.54
N PRO A 118 -14.35 -4.16 16.07
CA PRO A 118 -14.11 -3.61 16.69
C PRO A 118 -13.63 -3.29 17.17
#